data_6371dfa39ad1a8140b6849a12877e992
#
_entry.id   6371dfa39ad1a8140b6849a12877e992
#
_cell.length_a   1.000
_cell.length_b   1.000
_cell.length_c   1.000
_cell.angle_alpha   90.00
_cell.angle_beta   90.00
_cell.angle_gamma   90.00
#
_symmetry.space_group_name_H-M   'P 1'
#
loop_
_entity.id
_entity.type
_entity.pdbx_description
1 polymer ?
#
loop_
_entity_poly.entity_id
_entity_poly.type
_entity_poly.pdbx_seq_one_letter_code
_entity_poly.pdbx_strand_id
1 'polypeptide(L)'
;MKISSSQMFRNFNKWCLGALTFLFLTGTFSAQAQGEDLFKAKCATCHQIFKDGTGPKLFEVRQKWESGGAIEGSIIQWVNDYEVAMANDPYAASVAAVNPTNMNKFPDLSEEQINSIFDWVDTQEEKSAVTAGSGGETSQEEESSMGWVWMILGIVFVVIILAVGGVRRQLKSATAEASGEDFDEQMSYSEELKQWAWLNKRYVGVAALVAVMGVVVILFLGLYSINIMENYQPSQPIEFPHSVHAGTNGIDCKYCHNSVDKSRTAGLPTVNVCMNCHKQITGAGDQMAKIQKIYDAAGWDPEGAGKYTNETKEIVWNKVHVLPDHVYFNHSQHVVVGGVDCKQCHGDMATMTETAKVMPVEELNKVEGNIPLTKPTLTMGWCIECHQEKEVSLGPLDTKGDGYYNEIHKRLLNNDKTLYGQYLEDGKVTVKELGGWECAKCHY
;
A
#
# COMPACT_ATOMS: atom_id res chain seq x y z
N MET A 1 -22.26 -60.38 -37.89
CA MET A 1 -21.73 -60.30 -36.54
C MET A 1 -22.84 -59.80 -35.63
N LYS A 2 -23.52 -60.72 -34.90
CA LYS A 2 -24.70 -60.42 -34.05
C LYS A 2 -24.19 -60.05 -32.67
N ILE A 3 -24.28 -58.77 -32.31
CA ILE A 3 -23.97 -58.30 -30.94
C ILE A 3 -25.15 -58.73 -30.07
N SER A 4 -24.85 -59.52 -29.01
CA SER A 4 -25.87 -60.03 -28.07
C SER A 4 -26.45 -58.88 -27.25
N SER A 5 -27.77 -58.85 -27.12
CA SER A 5 -28.56 -57.84 -26.40
C SER A 5 -28.10 -57.66 -24.91
N SER A 6 -27.49 -58.67 -24.32
CA SER A 6 -26.97 -58.64 -22.95
C SER A 6 -25.72 -57.75 -22.76
N GLN A 7 -24.91 -57.56 -23.83
CA GLN A 7 -23.75 -56.65 -23.78
C GLN A 7 -24.18 -55.19 -23.95
N MET A 8 -25.25 -54.94 -24.69
CA MET A 8 -25.79 -53.59 -24.87
C MET A 8 -26.41 -53.04 -23.57
N PHE A 9 -27.11 -53.86 -22.78
CA PHE A 9 -27.66 -53.47 -21.47
C PHE A 9 -26.58 -53.23 -20.39
N ARG A 10 -25.49 -54.00 -20.42
CA ARG A 10 -24.40 -53.81 -19.45
C ARG A 10 -23.59 -52.55 -19.73
N ASN A 11 -23.45 -52.13 -20.96
CA ASN A 11 -22.80 -50.89 -21.33
C ASN A 11 -23.67 -49.67 -21.07
N PHE A 12 -24.98 -49.77 -21.28
CA PHE A 12 -25.93 -48.69 -20.97
C PHE A 12 -25.96 -48.35 -19.45
N ASN A 13 -25.95 -49.35 -18.58
CA ASN A 13 -25.87 -49.11 -17.13
C ASN A 13 -24.57 -48.47 -16.67
N LYS A 14 -23.43 -48.77 -17.32
CA LYS A 14 -22.14 -48.13 -17.02
C LYS A 14 -22.13 -46.67 -17.46
N TRP A 15 -22.78 -46.34 -18.57
CA TRP A 15 -22.93 -44.96 -19.06
C TRP A 15 -23.86 -44.13 -18.18
N CYS A 16 -24.98 -44.71 -17.73
CA CYS A 16 -25.89 -44.02 -16.81
C CYS A 16 -25.28 -43.81 -15.43
N LEU A 17 -24.48 -44.76 -14.89
CA LEU A 17 -23.77 -44.57 -13.62
C LEU A 17 -22.67 -43.49 -13.74
N GLY A 18 -21.96 -43.46 -14.85
CA GLY A 18 -20.91 -42.42 -15.11
C GLY A 18 -21.52 -41.03 -15.29
N ALA A 19 -22.70 -40.93 -15.94
CA ALA A 19 -23.39 -39.64 -16.11
C ALA A 19 -23.98 -39.14 -14.79
N LEU A 20 -24.49 -40.02 -13.91
CA LEU A 20 -24.99 -39.62 -12.59
C LEU A 20 -23.86 -39.16 -11.65
N THR A 21 -22.71 -39.82 -11.66
CA THR A 21 -21.55 -39.39 -10.85
C THR A 21 -20.97 -38.07 -11.38
N PHE A 22 -20.98 -37.81 -12.69
CA PHE A 22 -20.53 -36.58 -13.27
C PHE A 22 -21.47 -35.40 -12.95
N LEU A 23 -22.79 -35.63 -12.90
CA LEU A 23 -23.77 -34.60 -12.50
C LEU A 23 -23.64 -34.21 -11.02
N PHE A 24 -23.30 -35.16 -10.13
CA PHE A 24 -23.08 -34.86 -8.70
C PHE A 24 -21.78 -34.07 -8.45
N LEU A 25 -20.72 -34.31 -9.24
CA LEU A 25 -19.44 -33.60 -9.11
C LEU A 25 -19.51 -32.15 -9.64
N THR A 26 -20.38 -31.86 -10.61
CA THR A 26 -20.54 -30.50 -11.13
C THR A 26 -21.40 -29.61 -10.25
N GLY A 27 -22.32 -30.16 -9.47
CA GLY A 27 -23.20 -29.43 -8.56
C GLY A 27 -22.49 -28.81 -7.36
N THR A 28 -21.47 -29.49 -6.83
CA THR A 28 -20.73 -29.03 -5.65
C THR A 28 -19.78 -27.88 -5.98
N PHE A 29 -19.19 -27.84 -7.18
CA PHE A 29 -18.31 -26.75 -7.60
C PHE A 29 -19.06 -25.43 -7.84
N SER A 30 -20.33 -25.47 -8.27
CA SER A 30 -21.11 -24.25 -8.49
C SER A 30 -21.54 -23.56 -7.19
N ALA A 31 -21.87 -24.33 -6.15
CA ALA A 31 -22.30 -23.78 -4.86
C ALA A 31 -21.14 -23.12 -4.10
N GLN A 32 -19.95 -23.69 -4.17
CA GLN A 32 -18.77 -23.16 -3.49
C GLN A 32 -18.28 -21.84 -4.09
N ALA A 33 -18.28 -21.70 -5.41
CA ALA A 33 -17.96 -20.46 -6.10
C ALA A 33 -18.96 -19.34 -5.78
N GLN A 34 -20.24 -19.66 -5.65
CA GLN A 34 -21.29 -18.71 -5.30
C GLN A 34 -21.13 -18.21 -3.85
N GLY A 35 -20.77 -19.08 -2.90
CA GLY A 35 -20.55 -18.72 -1.50
C GLY A 35 -19.39 -17.73 -1.32
N GLU A 36 -18.28 -17.96 -2.02
CA GLU A 36 -17.12 -17.07 -2.03
C GLU A 36 -17.46 -15.66 -2.54
N ASP A 37 -18.12 -15.59 -3.68
CA ASP A 37 -18.50 -14.32 -4.31
C ASP A 37 -19.46 -13.53 -3.42
N LEU A 38 -20.45 -14.20 -2.83
CA LEU A 38 -21.41 -13.58 -1.91
C LEU A 38 -20.73 -13.12 -0.61
N PHE A 39 -19.83 -13.93 -0.04
CA PHE A 39 -19.07 -13.54 1.13
C PHE A 39 -18.24 -12.26 0.86
N LYS A 40 -17.48 -12.25 -0.24
CA LYS A 40 -16.66 -11.08 -0.63
C LYS A 40 -17.53 -9.85 -0.89
N ALA A 41 -18.69 -10.01 -1.51
CA ALA A 41 -19.57 -8.89 -1.86
C ALA A 41 -20.35 -8.32 -0.67
N LYS A 42 -20.74 -9.14 0.31
CA LYS A 42 -21.70 -8.77 1.35
C LYS A 42 -21.15 -8.82 2.77
N CYS A 43 -20.24 -9.75 3.08
CA CYS A 43 -19.82 -10.06 4.45
C CYS A 43 -18.41 -9.60 4.78
N ALA A 44 -17.46 -9.74 3.82
CA ALA A 44 -16.04 -9.47 4.03
C ALA A 44 -15.70 -8.03 4.44
N THR A 45 -16.61 -7.09 4.21
CA THR A 45 -16.43 -5.69 4.62
C THR A 45 -16.37 -5.53 6.15
N CYS A 46 -17.11 -6.37 6.89
CA CYS A 46 -17.22 -6.30 8.34
C CYS A 46 -16.70 -7.54 9.04
N HIS A 47 -16.76 -8.70 8.40
CA HIS A 47 -16.39 -9.98 8.97
C HIS A 47 -15.15 -10.57 8.32
N GLN A 48 -14.22 -11.06 9.15
CA GLN A 48 -13.11 -11.91 8.73
C GLN A 48 -13.45 -13.37 9.03
N ILE A 49 -12.76 -14.31 8.36
CA ILE A 49 -13.01 -15.74 8.56
C ILE A 49 -12.48 -16.18 9.92
N PHE A 50 -11.20 -15.89 10.25
CA PHE A 50 -10.51 -16.43 11.41
C PHE A 50 -10.25 -15.42 12.54
N LYS A 51 -10.47 -14.13 12.29
CA LYS A 51 -10.18 -13.05 13.25
C LYS A 51 -11.43 -12.20 13.51
N ASP A 52 -11.55 -11.68 14.72
CA ASP A 52 -12.53 -10.65 15.02
C ASP A 52 -12.08 -9.32 14.41
N GLY A 53 -13.00 -8.61 13.76
CA GLY A 53 -12.79 -7.30 13.15
C GLY A 53 -13.90 -6.34 13.58
N THR A 54 -14.49 -5.61 12.64
CA THR A 54 -15.68 -4.79 12.90
C THR A 54 -16.85 -5.67 13.36
N GLY A 55 -17.00 -6.85 12.76
CA GLY A 55 -17.88 -7.92 13.22
C GLY A 55 -17.08 -9.11 13.73
N PRO A 56 -17.72 -10.06 14.41
CA PRO A 56 -17.07 -11.27 14.90
C PRO A 56 -16.60 -12.16 13.73
N LYS A 57 -15.61 -13.02 13.99
CA LYS A 57 -15.14 -14.02 13.04
C LYS A 57 -16.27 -14.98 12.65
N LEU A 58 -16.26 -15.41 11.39
CA LEU A 58 -17.33 -16.27 10.87
C LEU A 58 -16.97 -17.76 10.80
N PHE A 59 -15.71 -18.14 11.02
CA PHE A 59 -15.32 -19.56 11.07
C PHE A 59 -16.05 -20.26 12.20
N GLU A 60 -16.68 -21.40 11.89
CA GLU A 60 -17.49 -22.20 12.81
C GLU A 60 -18.65 -21.43 13.47
N VAL A 61 -19.15 -20.36 12.87
CA VAL A 61 -20.19 -19.52 13.48
C VAL A 61 -21.50 -20.30 13.67
N ARG A 62 -21.87 -21.20 12.74
CA ARG A 62 -23.08 -22.06 12.89
C ARG A 62 -22.96 -22.94 14.12
N GLN A 63 -21.83 -23.63 14.29
CA GLN A 63 -21.57 -24.48 15.45
C GLN A 63 -21.62 -23.69 16.76
N LYS A 64 -21.11 -22.45 16.75
CA LYS A 64 -21.15 -21.56 17.90
C LYS A 64 -22.59 -21.18 18.26
N TRP A 65 -23.46 -20.93 17.26
CA TRP A 65 -24.87 -20.61 17.49
C TRP A 65 -25.63 -21.82 18.01
N GLU A 66 -25.44 -22.99 17.45
CA GLU A 66 -26.04 -24.25 17.90
C GLU A 66 -25.64 -24.59 19.35
N SER A 67 -24.32 -24.50 19.64
CA SER A 67 -23.82 -24.77 20.98
C SER A 67 -24.24 -23.70 22.02
N GLY A 68 -24.52 -22.49 21.57
CA GLY A 68 -25.07 -21.41 22.40
C GLY A 68 -26.55 -21.53 22.72
N GLY A 69 -27.25 -22.52 22.17
CA GLY A 69 -28.67 -22.76 22.38
C GLY A 69 -29.60 -21.91 21.52
N ALA A 70 -29.11 -21.42 20.38
CA ALA A 70 -29.92 -20.70 19.41
C ALA A 70 -31.03 -21.59 18.84
N ILE A 71 -32.15 -20.99 18.50
CA ILE A 71 -33.28 -21.68 17.81
C ILE A 71 -32.83 -22.03 16.38
N GLU A 72 -33.19 -23.18 15.89
CA GLU A 72 -32.92 -23.64 14.52
C GLU A 72 -33.33 -22.58 13.49
N GLY A 73 -32.42 -22.23 12.57
CA GLY A 73 -32.66 -21.17 11.57
C GLY A 73 -32.48 -19.73 12.08
N SER A 74 -32.25 -19.52 13.37
CA SER A 74 -32.10 -18.19 13.94
C SER A 74 -30.91 -17.38 13.36
N ILE A 75 -29.83 -18.06 13.00
CA ILE A 75 -28.67 -17.40 12.36
C ILE A 75 -29.02 -16.88 10.95
N ILE A 76 -29.87 -17.58 10.20
CA ILE A 76 -30.36 -17.16 8.89
C ILE A 76 -31.26 -15.93 9.03
N GLN A 77 -32.16 -15.98 10.03
CA GLN A 77 -33.01 -14.85 10.36
C GLN A 77 -32.16 -13.63 10.82
N TRP A 78 -31.07 -13.88 11.56
CA TRP A 78 -30.14 -12.82 11.96
C TRP A 78 -29.50 -12.12 10.76
N VAL A 79 -29.08 -12.86 9.74
CA VAL A 79 -28.50 -12.27 8.52
C VAL A 79 -29.56 -11.48 7.76
N ASN A 80 -30.77 -11.99 7.65
CA ASN A 80 -31.85 -11.31 6.93
C ASN A 80 -32.39 -10.09 7.69
N ASP A 81 -32.70 -10.25 8.97
CA ASP A 81 -33.16 -9.19 9.88
C ASP A 81 -32.81 -9.51 11.33
N TYR A 82 -31.73 -8.96 11.82
CA TYR A 82 -31.25 -9.21 13.18
C TYR A 82 -32.22 -8.72 14.27
N GLU A 83 -33.06 -7.71 14.00
CA GLU A 83 -34.05 -7.21 14.98
C GLU A 83 -35.15 -8.26 15.20
N VAL A 84 -35.58 -8.91 14.14
CA VAL A 84 -36.55 -10.01 14.19
C VAL A 84 -35.94 -11.23 14.89
N ALA A 85 -34.68 -11.56 14.58
CA ALA A 85 -33.97 -12.64 15.25
C ALA A 85 -33.82 -12.38 16.78
N MET A 86 -33.45 -11.18 17.19
CA MET A 86 -33.36 -10.80 18.60
C MET A 86 -34.70 -10.89 19.35
N ALA A 87 -35.81 -10.56 18.67
CA ALA A 87 -37.14 -10.64 19.27
C ALA A 87 -37.59 -12.09 19.48
N ASN A 88 -37.16 -13.03 18.67
CA ASN A 88 -37.60 -14.41 18.66
C ASN A 88 -36.65 -15.37 19.38
N ASP A 89 -35.33 -15.04 19.48
CA ASP A 89 -34.31 -15.91 20.01
C ASP A 89 -33.48 -15.23 21.12
N PRO A 90 -33.54 -15.75 22.37
CA PRO A 90 -32.74 -15.21 23.48
C PRO A 90 -31.23 -15.25 23.23
N TYR A 91 -30.74 -16.23 22.48
CA TYR A 91 -29.32 -16.30 22.13
C TYR A 91 -28.93 -15.17 21.16
N ALA A 92 -29.75 -14.94 20.12
CA ALA A 92 -29.56 -13.80 19.22
C ALA A 92 -29.53 -12.47 19.96
N ALA A 93 -30.43 -12.28 20.93
CA ALA A 93 -30.45 -11.10 21.79
C ALA A 93 -29.16 -10.97 22.62
N SER A 94 -28.60 -12.07 23.12
CA SER A 94 -27.33 -12.07 23.86
C SER A 94 -26.14 -11.71 22.97
N VAL A 95 -26.13 -12.16 21.73
CA VAL A 95 -25.06 -11.81 20.74
C VAL A 95 -25.09 -10.33 20.44
N ALA A 96 -26.25 -9.73 20.27
CA ALA A 96 -26.39 -8.29 20.06
C ALA A 96 -25.87 -7.45 21.22
N ALA A 97 -26.01 -7.92 22.47
CA ALA A 97 -25.56 -7.21 23.65
C ALA A 97 -24.02 -7.14 23.78
N VAL A 98 -23.29 -8.06 23.15
CA VAL A 98 -21.82 -8.12 23.18
C VAL A 98 -21.18 -7.14 22.20
N ASN A 99 -21.82 -6.87 21.07
CA ASN A 99 -21.30 -5.96 20.06
C ASN A 99 -22.26 -4.79 19.83
N PRO A 100 -21.90 -3.56 20.21
CA PRO A 100 -22.79 -2.39 20.09
C PRO A 100 -23.02 -1.95 18.62
N THR A 101 -22.32 -2.54 17.66
CA THR A 101 -22.46 -2.21 16.24
C THR A 101 -23.53 -3.09 15.63
N ASN A 102 -24.60 -2.49 15.13
CA ASN A 102 -25.67 -3.23 14.45
C ASN A 102 -25.19 -3.72 13.08
N MET A 103 -25.45 -4.99 12.78
CA MET A 103 -25.17 -5.59 11.49
C MET A 103 -26.12 -5.02 10.41
N ASN A 104 -25.67 -4.94 9.16
CA ASN A 104 -26.56 -4.63 8.04
C ASN A 104 -27.57 -5.77 7.82
N LYS A 105 -28.80 -5.41 7.46
CA LYS A 105 -29.85 -6.38 7.08
C LYS A 105 -29.70 -6.78 5.61
N PHE A 106 -29.86 -8.07 5.32
CA PHE A 106 -29.77 -8.62 3.96
C PHE A 106 -31.04 -9.41 3.58
N PRO A 107 -32.20 -8.74 3.48
CA PRO A 107 -33.46 -9.41 3.21
C PRO A 107 -33.53 -10.06 1.81
N ASP A 108 -32.62 -9.65 0.92
CA ASP A 108 -32.54 -10.14 -0.44
C ASP A 108 -31.83 -11.49 -0.58
N LEU A 109 -31.13 -11.95 0.48
CA LEU A 109 -30.42 -13.21 0.47
C LEU A 109 -31.36 -14.38 0.82
N SER A 110 -31.42 -15.39 -0.06
CA SER A 110 -32.16 -16.62 0.25
C SER A 110 -31.40 -17.45 1.29
N GLU A 111 -32.13 -18.35 1.98
CA GLU A 111 -31.53 -19.31 2.92
C GLU A 111 -30.43 -20.14 2.28
N GLU A 112 -30.57 -20.58 1.03
CA GLU A 112 -29.56 -21.35 0.29
C GLU A 112 -28.31 -20.53 0.04
N GLN A 113 -28.47 -19.24 -0.26
CA GLN A 113 -27.33 -18.31 -0.46
C GLN A 113 -26.58 -18.07 0.84
N ILE A 114 -27.28 -17.87 1.95
CA ILE A 114 -26.65 -17.69 3.28
C ILE A 114 -25.92 -18.97 3.68
N ASN A 115 -26.54 -20.12 3.49
CA ASN A 115 -25.88 -21.41 3.76
C ASN A 115 -24.65 -21.61 2.88
N SER A 116 -24.69 -21.24 1.59
CA SER A 116 -23.51 -21.34 0.72
C SER A 116 -22.35 -20.48 1.18
N ILE A 117 -22.62 -19.31 1.78
CA ILE A 117 -21.59 -18.45 2.39
C ILE A 117 -20.94 -19.17 3.58
N PHE A 118 -21.73 -19.71 4.50
CA PHE A 118 -21.22 -20.41 5.66
C PHE A 118 -20.49 -21.70 5.29
N ASP A 119 -21.01 -22.46 4.32
CA ASP A 119 -20.34 -23.66 3.80
C ASP A 119 -18.96 -23.32 3.23
N TRP A 120 -18.87 -22.23 2.46
CA TRP A 120 -17.58 -21.77 1.94
C TRP A 120 -16.65 -21.32 3.06
N VAL A 121 -17.12 -20.54 4.04
CA VAL A 121 -16.32 -20.08 5.19
C VAL A 121 -15.75 -21.27 5.98
N ASP A 122 -16.58 -22.30 6.23
CA ASP A 122 -16.21 -23.48 7.00
C ASP A 122 -15.21 -24.40 6.25
N THR A 123 -15.07 -24.25 4.93
CA THR A 123 -14.02 -24.95 4.14
C THR A 123 -12.67 -24.26 4.14
N GLN A 124 -12.56 -23.08 4.70
CA GLN A 124 -11.29 -22.35 4.71
C GLN A 124 -10.35 -22.89 5.78
N GLU A 125 -9.07 -22.99 5.46
CA GLU A 125 -8.01 -23.35 6.41
C GLU A 125 -7.31 -22.08 6.91
N GLU A 126 -7.10 -21.98 8.21
CA GLU A 126 -6.26 -20.93 8.78
C GLU A 126 -4.83 -21.15 8.31
N LYS A 127 -4.37 -20.39 7.33
CA LYS A 127 -2.95 -20.32 6.99
C LYS A 127 -2.22 -19.83 8.22
N SER A 128 -1.48 -20.73 8.87
CA SER A 128 -0.58 -20.38 9.98
C SER A 128 0.27 -19.21 9.54
N ALA A 129 -0.09 -18.01 9.97
CA ALA A 129 0.80 -16.88 9.90
C ALA A 129 2.00 -17.26 10.75
N VAL A 130 3.12 -17.51 10.09
CA VAL A 130 4.41 -17.60 10.75
C VAL A 130 4.49 -16.36 11.63
N THR A 131 4.54 -16.61 12.92
CA THR A 131 4.55 -15.63 13.99
C THR A 131 5.67 -14.63 13.73
N ALA A 132 5.33 -13.49 13.14
CA ALA A 132 6.16 -12.30 13.22
C ALA A 132 6.03 -11.83 14.68
N GLY A 133 7.11 -12.06 15.42
CA GLY A 133 7.19 -11.83 16.86
C GLY A 133 6.71 -10.44 17.23
N SER A 134 5.84 -10.42 18.20
CA SER A 134 5.60 -9.31 19.09
C SER A 134 6.93 -8.86 19.69
N GLY A 135 7.14 -7.56 19.70
CA GLY A 135 8.15 -6.91 20.54
C GLY A 135 9.32 -6.36 19.76
N GLY A 136 9.15 -5.22 19.22
CA GLY A 136 10.17 -4.27 18.88
C GLY A 136 9.55 -2.91 19.12
N GLU A 137 9.79 -2.35 20.31
CA GLU A 137 9.81 -0.93 20.48
C GLU A 137 10.79 -0.40 19.42
N THR A 138 10.25 0.07 18.30
CA THR A 138 11.00 0.97 17.44
C THR A 138 11.14 2.27 18.22
N SER A 139 12.22 2.37 18.98
CA SER A 139 12.84 3.65 19.21
C SER A 139 12.95 4.27 17.83
N GLN A 140 12.16 5.29 17.56
CA GLN A 140 12.44 6.27 16.54
C GLN A 140 13.83 6.82 16.90
N GLU A 141 14.87 6.30 16.27
CA GLU A 141 16.05 7.09 16.03
C GLU A 141 15.57 8.24 15.14
N GLU A 142 15.19 9.34 15.79
CA GLU A 142 15.34 10.66 15.19
C GLU A 142 16.79 10.69 14.71
N GLU A 143 17.03 10.55 13.41
CA GLU A 143 18.19 11.13 12.78
C GLU A 143 18.08 12.64 13.03
N SER A 144 18.47 13.02 14.25
CA SER A 144 18.78 14.39 14.52
C SER A 144 19.89 14.72 13.56
N SER A 145 19.58 15.52 12.55
CA SER A 145 20.60 16.03 11.65
C SER A 145 21.56 16.80 12.53
N MET A 146 22.69 16.19 12.91
CA MET A 146 23.76 16.81 13.69
C MET A 146 24.41 17.99 12.95
N GLY A 147 23.89 18.39 11.80
CA GLY A 147 24.34 19.52 11.02
C GLY A 147 24.35 20.84 11.80
N TRP A 148 23.36 21.07 12.65
CA TRP A 148 23.31 22.27 13.50
C TRP A 148 24.42 22.25 14.56
N VAL A 149 24.84 21.10 15.09
CA VAL A 149 25.96 20.96 16.04
C VAL A 149 27.28 21.34 15.39
N TRP A 150 27.53 20.89 14.14
CA TRP A 150 28.71 21.28 13.38
C TRP A 150 28.71 22.76 13.03
N MET A 151 27.57 23.36 12.79
CA MET A 151 27.42 24.80 12.55
C MET A 151 27.73 25.59 13.81
N ILE A 152 27.22 25.20 14.97
CA ILE A 152 27.54 25.83 16.27
C ILE A 152 29.02 25.67 16.58
N LEU A 153 29.58 24.45 16.43
CA LEU A 153 31.01 24.21 16.61
C LEU A 153 31.87 25.11 15.72
N GLY A 154 31.47 25.29 14.46
CA GLY A 154 32.12 26.20 13.52
C GLY A 154 32.08 27.66 13.98
N ILE A 155 30.95 28.16 14.44
CA ILE A 155 30.77 29.51 14.98
C ILE A 155 31.63 29.69 16.25
N VAL A 156 31.57 28.73 17.17
CA VAL A 156 32.40 28.78 18.40
C VAL A 156 33.88 28.81 18.06
N PHE A 157 34.34 28.03 17.08
CA PHE A 157 35.72 28.01 16.63
C PHE A 157 36.15 29.36 16.05
N VAL A 158 35.31 30.00 15.25
CA VAL A 158 35.55 31.35 14.70
C VAL A 158 35.61 32.37 15.84
N VAL A 159 34.74 32.32 16.83
CA VAL A 159 34.76 33.22 18.01
C VAL A 159 36.05 33.03 18.81
N ILE A 160 36.49 31.79 19.01
CA ILE A 160 37.76 31.48 19.69
C ILE A 160 38.97 32.09 18.93
N ILE A 161 39.02 31.93 17.60
CA ILE A 161 40.07 32.51 16.77
C ILE A 161 40.10 34.03 16.91
N LEU A 162 38.96 34.70 16.86
CA LEU A 162 38.84 36.15 17.03
C LEU A 162 39.24 36.59 18.43
N ALA A 163 38.83 35.85 19.47
CA ALA A 163 39.21 36.15 20.85
C ALA A 163 40.72 35.99 21.09
N VAL A 164 41.30 34.87 20.62
CA VAL A 164 42.77 34.64 20.71
C VAL A 164 43.56 35.72 19.94
N GLY A 165 43.07 36.10 18.74
CA GLY A 165 43.62 37.22 17.98
C GLY A 165 43.60 38.54 18.74
N GLY A 166 42.49 38.85 19.42
CA GLY A 166 42.31 40.02 20.29
C GLY A 166 43.27 40.03 21.48
N VAL A 167 43.42 38.91 22.19
CA VAL A 167 44.34 38.75 23.32
C VAL A 167 45.81 38.91 22.86
N ARG A 168 46.17 38.27 21.76
CA ARG A 168 47.50 38.39 21.18
C ARG A 168 47.85 39.86 20.85
N ARG A 169 46.89 40.63 20.37
CA ARG A 169 47.05 42.05 20.03
C ARG A 169 47.23 42.90 21.28
N GLN A 170 46.45 42.67 22.34
CA GLN A 170 46.63 43.35 23.63
C GLN A 170 47.97 43.03 24.30
N LEU A 171 48.39 41.75 24.20
CA LEU A 171 49.72 41.36 24.71
C LEU A 171 50.86 42.05 23.96
N LYS A 172 50.75 42.16 22.64
CA LYS A 172 51.78 42.92 21.83
C LYS A 172 51.79 44.39 22.20
N SER A 173 50.61 45.03 22.41
CA SER A 173 50.59 46.43 22.82
C SER A 173 51.22 46.65 24.23
N ALA A 174 50.87 45.77 25.16
CA ALA A 174 51.39 45.80 26.53
C ALA A 174 52.95 45.55 26.58
N THR A 175 53.45 44.65 25.74
CA THR A 175 54.89 44.38 25.67
C THR A 175 55.69 45.53 25.00
N ALA A 176 55.11 46.17 23.98
CA ALA A 176 55.74 47.35 23.35
C ALA A 176 55.79 48.55 24.31
N GLU A 177 54.68 48.76 25.05
CA GLU A 177 54.64 49.82 26.09
C GLU A 177 55.65 49.57 27.22
N ALA A 178 55.82 48.29 27.61
CA ALA A 178 56.84 47.92 28.65
C ALA A 178 58.26 47.97 28.17
N SER A 179 58.56 47.85 26.88
CA SER A 179 59.91 47.94 26.28
C SER A 179 60.32 49.34 25.85
N GLY A 180 59.41 50.34 25.91
CA GLY A 180 59.69 51.70 25.53
C GLY A 180 59.88 51.87 24.00
N GLU A 181 59.46 50.95 23.18
CA GLU A 181 59.45 51.05 21.73
C GLU A 181 58.24 51.86 21.27
N ASP A 182 58.42 52.80 20.29
CA ASP A 182 57.34 53.54 19.68
C ASP A 182 56.35 52.53 19.03
N PHE A 183 55.09 52.57 19.49
CA PHE A 183 54.07 51.72 18.99
C PHE A 183 53.60 52.24 17.63
N ASP A 184 54.03 51.55 16.57
CA ASP A 184 53.60 51.86 15.22
C ASP A 184 52.08 51.65 15.10
N GLU A 185 51.35 52.58 14.47
CA GLU A 185 49.90 52.62 14.40
C GLU A 185 49.35 51.27 13.87
N GLN A 186 48.66 50.53 14.71
CA GLN A 186 48.24 49.16 14.40
C GLN A 186 47.32 49.15 13.18
N MET A 187 47.72 48.47 12.13
CA MET A 187 46.86 48.20 10.98
C MET A 187 45.50 47.62 11.41
N SER A 188 44.46 48.01 10.73
CA SER A 188 43.14 47.45 11.01
C SER A 188 43.09 45.93 10.72
N TYR A 189 42.23 45.17 11.38
CA TYR A 189 42.08 43.72 11.14
C TYR A 189 41.89 43.38 9.67
N SER A 190 41.18 44.22 8.94
CA SER A 190 40.92 44.04 7.50
C SER A 190 42.20 44.25 6.65
N GLU A 191 43.09 45.12 7.09
CA GLU A 191 44.37 45.36 6.39
C GLU A 191 45.38 44.25 6.68
N GLU A 192 45.44 43.78 7.93
CA GLU A 192 46.27 42.63 8.31
C GLU A 192 45.86 41.38 7.56
N LEU A 193 44.51 41.11 7.43
CA LEU A 193 43.95 40.00 6.67
C LEU A 193 44.26 40.12 5.18
N LYS A 194 44.12 41.34 4.59
CA LYS A 194 44.47 41.57 3.18
C LYS A 194 45.94 41.34 2.92
N GLN A 195 46.80 41.82 3.81
CA GLN A 195 48.26 41.63 3.69
C GLN A 195 48.63 40.16 3.82
N TRP A 196 48.04 39.44 4.80
CA TRP A 196 48.21 38.00 4.94
C TRP A 196 47.76 37.24 3.70
N ALA A 197 46.56 37.58 3.19
CA ALA A 197 46.01 36.94 1.99
C ALA A 197 46.90 37.18 0.76
N TRP A 198 47.46 38.39 0.62
CA TRP A 198 48.36 38.70 -0.48
C TRP A 198 49.71 37.96 -0.38
N LEU A 199 50.27 37.84 0.81
CA LEU A 199 51.47 37.05 1.06
C LEU A 199 51.24 35.54 0.84
N ASN A 200 50.03 35.08 1.15
CA ASN A 200 49.65 33.67 1.05
C ASN A 200 48.74 33.38 -0.16
N LYS A 201 48.82 34.19 -1.22
CA LYS A 201 47.91 34.15 -2.38
C LYS A 201 47.72 32.75 -2.99
N ARG A 202 48.72 31.86 -2.92
CA ARG A 202 48.62 30.48 -3.41
C ARG A 202 47.65 29.66 -2.55
N TYR A 203 47.72 29.74 -1.24
CA TYR A 203 46.82 29.03 -0.32
C TYR A 203 45.41 29.60 -0.37
N VAL A 204 45.29 30.93 -0.44
CA VAL A 204 43.99 31.61 -0.60
C VAL A 204 43.35 31.24 -1.93
N GLY A 205 44.14 31.15 -3.01
CA GLY A 205 43.64 30.70 -4.32
C GLY A 205 43.16 29.25 -4.30
N VAL A 206 43.89 28.34 -3.66
CA VAL A 206 43.49 26.96 -3.50
C VAL A 206 42.19 26.86 -2.64
N ALA A 207 42.14 27.59 -1.51
CA ALA A 207 40.97 27.61 -0.66
C ALA A 207 39.73 28.16 -1.39
N ALA A 208 39.88 29.22 -2.18
CA ALA A 208 38.81 29.77 -3.01
C ALA A 208 38.35 28.77 -4.06
N LEU A 209 39.25 28.04 -4.72
CA LEU A 209 38.94 27.01 -5.68
C LEU A 209 38.13 25.88 -5.04
N VAL A 210 38.57 25.40 -3.87
CA VAL A 210 37.84 24.34 -3.12
C VAL A 210 36.48 24.83 -2.71
N ALA A 211 36.34 26.08 -2.26
CA ALA A 211 35.03 26.64 -1.91
C ALA A 211 34.07 26.72 -3.13
N VAL A 212 34.57 27.17 -4.28
CA VAL A 212 33.81 27.23 -5.53
C VAL A 212 33.39 25.81 -5.95
N MET A 213 34.32 24.84 -5.90
CA MET A 213 33.98 23.43 -6.20
C MET A 213 32.95 22.89 -5.24
N GLY A 214 33.04 23.21 -3.95
CA GLY A 214 32.02 22.83 -2.96
C GLY A 214 30.63 23.39 -3.28
N VAL A 215 30.56 24.66 -3.66
CA VAL A 215 29.31 25.29 -4.08
C VAL A 215 28.75 24.61 -5.34
N VAL A 216 29.58 24.32 -6.34
CA VAL A 216 29.18 23.62 -7.55
C VAL A 216 28.60 22.23 -7.23
N VAL A 217 29.27 21.48 -6.35
CA VAL A 217 28.79 20.16 -5.91
C VAL A 217 27.45 20.27 -5.19
N ILE A 218 27.30 21.24 -4.26
CA ILE A 218 26.01 21.45 -3.55
C ILE A 218 24.90 21.82 -4.52
N LEU A 219 25.16 22.70 -5.49
CA LEU A 219 24.19 23.06 -6.52
C LEU A 219 23.83 21.85 -7.38
N PHE A 220 24.82 21.04 -7.76
CA PHE A 220 24.56 19.84 -8.56
C PHE A 220 23.72 18.82 -7.80
N LEU A 221 24.03 18.57 -6.52
CA LEU A 221 23.25 17.67 -5.66
C LEU A 221 21.83 18.21 -5.45
N GLY A 222 21.68 19.54 -5.26
CA GLY A 222 20.38 20.18 -5.14
C GLY A 222 19.56 20.05 -6.42
N LEU A 223 20.17 20.24 -7.59
CA LEU A 223 19.50 20.04 -8.88
C LEU A 223 19.14 18.57 -9.12
N TYR A 224 20.00 17.65 -8.71
CA TYR A 224 19.75 16.21 -8.82
C TYR A 224 18.58 15.76 -7.96
N SER A 225 18.33 16.41 -6.82
CA SER A 225 17.19 16.07 -5.94
C SER A 225 15.84 16.59 -6.43
N ILE A 226 15.81 17.41 -7.49
CA ILE A 226 14.54 17.90 -8.08
C ILE A 226 13.78 16.71 -8.67
N ASN A 227 12.47 16.65 -8.38
CA ASN A 227 11.54 15.56 -8.77
C ASN A 227 11.77 14.19 -8.07
N ILE A 228 12.62 14.11 -7.06
CA ILE A 228 12.60 12.96 -6.15
C ILE A 228 11.46 13.20 -5.16
N MET A 229 10.41 12.39 -5.29
CA MET A 229 9.16 12.55 -4.54
C MET A 229 9.10 11.68 -3.27
N GLU A 230 10.17 10.98 -2.93
CA GLU A 230 10.23 10.13 -1.74
C GLU A 230 9.90 10.93 -0.48
N ASN A 231 9.16 10.30 0.43
CA ASN A 231 8.59 10.92 1.63
C ASN A 231 7.57 12.03 1.37
N TYR A 232 7.15 12.27 0.13
CA TYR A 232 6.09 13.24 -0.13
C TYR A 232 4.77 12.75 0.46
N GLN A 233 4.26 13.49 1.44
CA GLN A 233 3.04 13.20 2.17
C GLN A 233 2.25 14.50 2.38
N PRO A 234 1.44 14.92 1.42
CA PRO A 234 0.64 16.13 1.56
C PRO A 234 -0.48 15.93 2.58
N SER A 235 -0.85 16.99 3.29
CA SER A 235 -2.04 16.96 4.14
C SER A 235 -3.29 16.69 3.30
N GLN A 236 -4.21 15.91 3.87
CA GLN A 236 -5.45 15.53 3.21
C GLN A 236 -6.66 16.18 3.89
N PRO A 237 -7.76 16.42 3.16
CA PRO A 237 -8.97 17.00 3.74
C PRO A 237 -9.58 16.12 4.84
N ILE A 238 -9.42 14.80 4.72
CA ILE A 238 -9.80 13.81 5.71
C ILE A 238 -8.56 12.95 6.01
N GLU A 239 -8.14 12.89 7.26
CA GLU A 239 -7.10 11.97 7.72
C GLU A 239 -7.65 10.54 7.70
N PHE A 240 -7.22 9.76 6.72
CA PHE A 240 -7.70 8.40 6.51
C PHE A 240 -6.62 7.39 6.92
N PRO A 241 -6.82 6.62 8.01
CA PRO A 241 -5.86 5.61 8.45
C PRO A 241 -6.08 4.30 7.68
N HIS A 242 -5.20 3.96 6.76
CA HIS A 242 -5.22 2.67 6.09
C HIS A 242 -5.02 1.51 7.06
N SER A 243 -4.25 1.72 8.14
CA SER A 243 -4.01 0.72 9.20
C SER A 243 -5.29 0.24 9.88
N VAL A 244 -6.28 1.10 10.05
CA VAL A 244 -7.58 0.71 10.61
C VAL A 244 -8.40 -0.07 9.58
N HIS A 245 -8.45 0.39 8.33
CA HIS A 245 -9.31 -0.19 7.30
C HIS A 245 -8.70 -1.47 6.69
N ALA A 246 -7.50 -1.38 6.15
CA ALA A 246 -6.83 -2.51 5.50
C ALA A 246 -6.05 -3.38 6.50
N GLY A 247 -5.49 -2.77 7.58
CA GLY A 247 -4.75 -3.48 8.60
C GLY A 247 -5.67 -4.22 9.57
N THR A 248 -6.33 -3.47 10.48
CA THR A 248 -7.13 -4.07 11.55
C THR A 248 -8.38 -4.77 11.02
N ASN A 249 -9.12 -4.11 10.10
CA ASN A 249 -10.37 -4.68 9.57
C ASN A 249 -10.16 -5.57 8.33
N GLY A 250 -8.94 -5.64 7.77
CA GLY A 250 -8.62 -6.51 6.63
C GLY A 250 -9.40 -6.23 5.34
N ILE A 251 -9.87 -4.97 5.17
CA ILE A 251 -10.62 -4.59 3.97
C ILE A 251 -9.66 -4.61 2.78
N ASP A 252 -10.01 -5.36 1.73
CA ASP A 252 -9.21 -5.46 0.51
C ASP A 252 -9.05 -4.11 -0.19
N CYS A 253 -7.84 -3.84 -0.72
CA CYS A 253 -7.53 -2.60 -1.41
C CYS A 253 -8.51 -2.29 -2.56
N LYS A 254 -8.91 -3.34 -3.30
CA LYS A 254 -9.82 -3.22 -4.46
C LYS A 254 -11.27 -2.93 -4.08
N TYR A 255 -11.64 -3.11 -2.81
CA TYR A 255 -12.96 -2.71 -2.34
C TYR A 255 -13.15 -1.19 -2.46
N CYS A 256 -12.13 -0.43 -2.08
CA CYS A 256 -12.14 1.03 -2.18
C CYS A 256 -11.59 1.54 -3.51
N HIS A 257 -10.47 0.97 -3.98
CA HIS A 257 -9.83 1.30 -5.24
C HIS A 257 -10.29 0.38 -6.38
N ASN A 258 -11.60 0.31 -6.59
CA ASN A 258 -12.27 -0.69 -7.44
C ASN A 258 -12.01 -0.56 -8.94
N SER A 259 -11.35 0.49 -9.39
CA SER A 259 -10.97 0.68 -10.80
C SER A 259 -9.53 0.28 -11.10
N VAL A 260 -8.75 -0.12 -10.09
CA VAL A 260 -7.31 -0.40 -10.22
C VAL A 260 -6.99 -1.53 -11.22
N ASP A 261 -7.87 -2.53 -11.30
CA ASP A 261 -7.75 -3.68 -12.20
C ASP A 261 -8.40 -3.46 -13.58
N LYS A 262 -9.09 -2.35 -13.79
CA LYS A 262 -9.86 -2.06 -15.01
C LYS A 262 -9.43 -0.80 -15.73
N SER A 263 -8.70 0.07 -15.07
CA SER A 263 -8.43 1.43 -15.53
C SER A 263 -6.93 1.78 -15.45
N ARG A 264 -6.56 2.82 -16.18
CA ARG A 264 -5.24 3.45 -16.08
C ARG A 264 -4.93 3.94 -14.67
N THR A 265 -5.92 4.53 -14.00
CA THR A 265 -5.80 5.07 -12.63
C THR A 265 -6.52 4.17 -11.64
N ALA A 266 -5.95 3.99 -10.46
CA ALA A 266 -6.58 3.21 -9.39
C ALA A 266 -7.92 3.81 -8.93
N GLY A 267 -8.11 5.11 -9.15
CA GLY A 267 -9.27 5.85 -8.69
C GLY A 267 -9.26 6.09 -7.17
N LEU A 268 -9.93 7.15 -6.77
CA LEU A 268 -10.27 7.38 -5.37
C LEU A 268 -11.67 6.80 -5.13
N PRO A 269 -11.93 6.19 -3.96
CA PRO A 269 -13.26 5.72 -3.64
C PRO A 269 -14.25 6.88 -3.61
N THR A 270 -15.42 6.68 -4.17
CA THR A 270 -16.52 7.65 -4.07
C THR A 270 -17.03 7.69 -2.63
N VAL A 271 -17.63 8.80 -2.24
CA VAL A 271 -18.21 8.97 -0.88
C VAL A 271 -19.21 7.84 -0.55
N ASN A 272 -19.91 7.30 -1.55
CA ASN A 272 -20.83 6.18 -1.37
C ASN A 272 -20.13 4.92 -0.85
N VAL A 273 -18.89 4.67 -1.25
CA VAL A 273 -18.10 3.53 -0.72
C VAL A 273 -17.86 3.70 0.77
N CYS A 274 -17.51 4.89 1.21
CA CYS A 274 -17.36 5.22 2.64
C CYS A 274 -18.69 5.00 3.39
N MET A 275 -19.80 5.46 2.80
CA MET A 275 -21.14 5.36 3.40
C MET A 275 -21.70 3.94 3.47
N ASN A 276 -21.12 2.95 2.79
CA ASN A 276 -21.52 1.55 2.95
C ASN A 276 -21.34 1.09 4.42
N CYS A 277 -20.30 1.57 5.10
CA CYS A 277 -20.02 1.26 6.50
C CYS A 277 -20.38 2.42 7.44
N HIS A 278 -20.04 3.65 7.07
CA HIS A 278 -20.16 4.81 7.95
C HIS A 278 -21.59 5.33 8.18
N LYS A 279 -22.60 4.74 7.57
CA LYS A 279 -24.00 4.90 8.01
C LYS A 279 -24.24 4.29 9.39
N GLN A 280 -23.50 3.24 9.74
CA GLN A 280 -23.62 2.51 10.99
C GLN A 280 -22.42 2.78 11.92
N ILE A 281 -21.22 2.89 11.34
CA ILE A 281 -19.98 3.11 12.08
C ILE A 281 -19.71 4.61 12.15
N THR A 282 -20.12 5.22 13.25
CA THR A 282 -20.06 6.67 13.45
C THR A 282 -18.74 7.16 14.07
N GLY A 283 -17.88 6.22 14.53
CA GLY A 283 -16.66 6.55 15.27
C GLY A 283 -16.93 7.02 16.69
N ALA A 284 -15.87 7.18 17.47
CA ALA A 284 -15.94 7.69 18.83
C ALA A 284 -14.86 8.76 19.05
N GLY A 285 -15.11 9.72 19.92
CA GLY A 285 -14.16 10.78 20.27
C GLY A 285 -13.73 11.61 19.06
N ASP A 286 -12.43 11.80 18.90
CA ASP A 286 -11.85 12.62 17.82
C ASP A 286 -12.13 12.08 16.40
N GLN A 287 -12.45 10.79 16.27
CA GLN A 287 -12.80 10.18 15.00
C GLN A 287 -14.14 10.66 14.46
N MET A 288 -15.07 11.04 15.36
CA MET A 288 -16.39 11.56 14.97
C MET A 288 -16.26 12.81 14.08
N ALA A 289 -15.32 13.71 14.39
CA ALA A 289 -15.08 14.91 13.58
C ALA A 289 -14.56 14.58 12.17
N LYS A 290 -13.81 13.48 12.00
CA LYS A 290 -13.31 13.01 10.70
C LYS A 290 -14.45 12.38 9.88
N ILE A 291 -15.31 11.61 10.53
CA ILE A 291 -16.48 10.98 9.91
C ILE A 291 -17.54 12.02 9.56
N GLN A 292 -17.71 13.08 10.34
CA GLN A 292 -18.60 14.18 10.01
C GLN A 292 -18.27 14.81 8.66
N LYS A 293 -16.99 14.90 8.27
CA LYS A 293 -16.59 15.37 6.94
C LYS A 293 -17.09 14.45 5.81
N ILE A 294 -17.18 13.13 6.09
CA ILE A 294 -17.77 12.16 5.14
C ILE A 294 -19.28 12.39 5.04
N TYR A 295 -19.96 12.63 6.16
CA TYR A 295 -21.39 12.93 6.19
C TYR A 295 -21.72 14.23 5.44
N ASP A 296 -20.94 15.28 5.68
CA ASP A 296 -21.07 16.55 4.97
C ASP A 296 -20.90 16.37 3.45
N ALA A 297 -19.92 15.54 3.06
CA ALA A 297 -19.67 15.24 1.65
C ALA A 297 -20.79 14.40 1.01
N ALA A 298 -21.36 13.47 1.78
CA ALA A 298 -22.45 12.61 1.34
C ALA A 298 -23.81 13.31 1.36
N GLY A 299 -23.95 14.44 2.08
CA GLY A 299 -25.25 15.02 2.42
C GLY A 299 -26.05 14.12 3.35
N TRP A 300 -25.39 13.46 4.30
CA TRP A 300 -26.00 12.53 5.25
C TRP A 300 -26.23 13.21 6.61
N ASP A 301 -27.47 13.12 7.09
CA ASP A 301 -27.85 13.61 8.41
C ASP A 301 -28.06 12.42 9.37
N PRO A 302 -27.11 12.14 10.27
CA PRO A 302 -27.23 11.03 11.22
C PRO A 302 -28.28 11.29 12.30
N GLU A 303 -28.55 12.56 12.65
CA GLU A 303 -29.53 12.95 13.69
C GLU A 303 -30.96 13.03 13.12
N GLY A 304 -31.11 13.36 11.83
CA GLY A 304 -32.38 13.49 11.14
C GLY A 304 -33.00 12.16 10.65
N ALA A 305 -32.92 11.09 11.44
CA ALA A 305 -33.40 9.75 11.13
C ALA A 305 -32.63 9.04 9.99
N GLY A 306 -31.34 9.36 9.82
CA GLY A 306 -30.48 8.70 8.86
C GLY A 306 -30.93 8.92 7.38
N LYS A 307 -31.14 10.17 6.98
CA LYS A 307 -31.60 10.53 5.65
C LYS A 307 -30.58 11.38 4.90
N TYR A 308 -30.59 11.24 3.58
CA TYR A 308 -29.83 12.13 2.69
C TYR A 308 -30.58 13.47 2.52
N THR A 309 -29.86 14.56 2.70
CA THR A 309 -30.39 15.94 2.60
C THR A 309 -30.33 16.50 1.18
N ASN A 310 -29.62 15.83 0.26
CA ASN A 310 -29.25 16.27 -1.08
C ASN A 310 -28.27 17.45 -1.16
N GLU A 311 -27.80 17.97 -0.02
CA GLU A 311 -26.71 18.96 0.05
C GLU A 311 -25.39 18.23 0.21
N THR A 312 -24.62 18.10 -0.87
CA THR A 312 -23.33 17.39 -0.88
C THR A 312 -22.17 18.37 -0.99
N LYS A 313 -21.02 17.99 -0.43
CA LYS A 313 -19.77 18.76 -0.55
C LYS A 313 -18.70 17.91 -1.24
N GLU A 314 -17.90 18.53 -2.06
CA GLU A 314 -16.76 17.87 -2.70
C GLU A 314 -15.63 17.63 -1.70
N ILE A 315 -15.00 16.46 -1.77
CA ILE A 315 -13.75 16.15 -1.05
C ILE A 315 -12.61 16.31 -2.05
N VAL A 316 -11.83 17.38 -1.92
CA VAL A 316 -10.68 17.65 -2.79
C VAL A 316 -9.45 17.00 -2.22
N TRP A 317 -9.14 15.80 -2.70
CA TRP A 317 -7.96 15.04 -2.28
C TRP A 317 -6.69 15.55 -2.93
N ASN A 318 -5.61 15.66 -2.16
CA ASN A 318 -4.29 15.98 -2.67
C ASN A 318 -3.62 14.71 -3.22
N LYS A 319 -3.17 14.78 -4.48
CA LYS A 319 -2.52 13.68 -5.16
C LYS A 319 -1.15 13.41 -4.54
N VAL A 320 -0.89 12.16 -4.13
CA VAL A 320 0.35 11.74 -3.46
C VAL A 320 1.37 11.23 -4.48
N HIS A 321 1.00 10.20 -5.24
CA HIS A 321 1.86 9.62 -6.25
C HIS A 321 1.66 10.35 -7.58
N VAL A 322 2.60 11.21 -7.91
CA VAL A 322 2.54 12.08 -9.10
C VAL A 322 3.64 11.67 -10.07
N LEU A 323 3.25 11.38 -11.30
CA LEU A 323 4.18 11.24 -12.43
C LEU A 323 4.07 12.45 -13.33
N PRO A 324 5.16 12.85 -14.03
CA PRO A 324 5.11 13.91 -15.04
C PRO A 324 4.09 13.60 -16.14
N ASP A 325 3.47 14.62 -16.71
CA ASP A 325 2.39 14.47 -17.69
C ASP A 325 2.80 13.70 -18.95
N HIS A 326 4.09 13.72 -19.29
CA HIS A 326 4.67 12.99 -20.43
C HIS A 326 4.92 11.50 -20.14
N VAL A 327 4.58 11.01 -18.92
CA VAL A 327 4.75 9.61 -18.54
C VAL A 327 3.41 8.90 -18.55
N TYR A 328 3.34 7.83 -19.35
CA TYR A 328 2.22 6.92 -19.35
C TYR A 328 2.42 5.82 -18.31
N PHE A 329 1.45 5.68 -17.40
CA PHE A 329 1.39 4.58 -16.46
C PHE A 329 -0.03 4.01 -16.41
N ASN A 330 -0.14 2.68 -16.40
CA ASN A 330 -1.43 1.99 -16.37
C ASN A 330 -1.47 0.95 -15.25
N HIS A 331 -2.29 1.22 -14.21
CA HIS A 331 -2.44 0.31 -13.08
C HIS A 331 -2.94 -1.08 -13.51
N SER A 332 -3.95 -1.17 -14.39
CA SER A 332 -4.50 -2.47 -14.76
C SER A 332 -3.49 -3.38 -15.46
N GLN A 333 -2.56 -2.82 -16.24
CA GLN A 333 -1.48 -3.59 -16.86
C GLN A 333 -0.49 -4.12 -15.82
N HIS A 334 -0.14 -3.32 -14.80
CA HIS A 334 0.78 -3.75 -13.75
C HIS A 334 0.15 -4.75 -12.78
N VAL A 335 -1.07 -4.48 -12.32
CA VAL A 335 -1.73 -5.27 -11.30
C VAL A 335 -2.31 -6.57 -11.85
N VAL A 336 -2.95 -6.53 -13.04
CA VAL A 336 -3.63 -7.71 -13.61
C VAL A 336 -2.67 -8.49 -14.50
N VAL A 337 -2.05 -7.82 -15.48
CA VAL A 337 -1.23 -8.49 -16.48
C VAL A 337 0.16 -8.81 -15.93
N GLY A 338 0.78 -7.85 -15.21
CA GLY A 338 2.10 -8.00 -14.60
C GLY A 338 2.07 -8.76 -13.26
N GLY A 339 0.89 -8.96 -12.68
CA GLY A 339 0.76 -9.60 -11.36
C GLY A 339 1.57 -8.90 -10.26
N VAL A 340 1.72 -7.57 -10.35
CA VAL A 340 2.49 -6.78 -9.38
C VAL A 340 1.61 -6.49 -8.17
N ASP A 341 2.10 -6.84 -6.97
CA ASP A 341 1.42 -6.51 -5.72
C ASP A 341 1.43 -5.00 -5.48
N CYS A 342 0.38 -4.50 -4.83
CA CYS A 342 0.25 -3.09 -4.48
C CYS A 342 1.42 -2.61 -3.60
N LYS A 343 1.93 -3.49 -2.73
CA LYS A 343 3.03 -3.23 -1.81
C LYS A 343 4.36 -2.94 -2.52
N GLN A 344 4.55 -3.44 -3.74
CA GLN A 344 5.78 -3.18 -4.52
C GLN A 344 6.01 -1.69 -4.76
N CYS A 345 4.93 -0.92 -4.95
CA CYS A 345 5.01 0.50 -5.28
C CYS A 345 4.55 1.41 -4.13
N HIS A 346 3.58 0.96 -3.33
CA HIS A 346 2.95 1.75 -2.28
C HIS A 346 3.43 1.39 -0.87
N GLY A 347 4.24 0.33 -0.72
CA GLY A 347 4.62 -0.20 0.58
C GLY A 347 3.47 -0.88 1.32
N ASP A 348 3.69 -1.23 2.57
CA ASP A 348 2.64 -1.87 3.37
C ASP A 348 1.65 -0.84 3.91
N MET A 349 0.68 -0.47 3.07
CA MET A 349 -0.38 0.47 3.41
C MET A 349 -1.19 0.03 4.64
N ALA A 350 -1.28 -1.28 4.93
CA ALA A 350 -1.99 -1.79 6.09
C ALA A 350 -1.35 -1.37 7.44
N THR A 351 -0.14 -0.86 7.43
CA THR A 351 0.54 -0.33 8.62
C THR A 351 0.46 1.19 8.74
N MET A 352 0.00 1.91 7.71
CA MET A 352 -0.01 3.36 7.69
C MET A 352 -1.17 3.94 8.51
N THR A 353 -0.83 4.65 9.57
CA THR A 353 -1.79 5.34 10.45
C THR A 353 -2.34 6.63 9.85
N GLU A 354 -1.60 7.22 8.93
CA GLU A 354 -1.98 8.40 8.17
C GLU A 354 -2.31 8.04 6.72
N THR A 355 -2.70 9.04 5.96
CA THR A 355 -2.91 8.87 4.52
C THR A 355 -1.59 8.55 3.82
N ALA A 356 -1.66 7.97 2.63
CA ALA A 356 -0.50 7.51 1.89
C ALA A 356 0.63 8.55 1.77
N LYS A 357 1.87 8.07 1.81
CA LYS A 357 3.08 8.79 1.42
C LYS A 357 3.79 8.05 0.27
N VAL A 358 4.63 8.74 -0.47
CA VAL A 358 5.55 8.10 -1.41
C VAL A 358 6.66 7.43 -0.62
N MET A 359 6.65 6.11 -0.56
CA MET A 359 7.61 5.34 0.23
C MET A 359 8.99 5.40 -0.40
N PRO A 360 10.06 5.66 0.38
CA PRO A 360 11.44 5.53 -0.08
C PRO A 360 11.75 4.11 -0.55
N VAL A 361 12.64 3.98 -1.52
CA VAL A 361 13.03 2.68 -2.08
C VAL A 361 13.59 1.74 -1.01
N GLU A 362 14.31 2.25 -0.03
CA GLU A 362 14.88 1.47 1.08
C GLU A 362 13.77 0.87 1.97
N GLU A 363 12.65 1.56 2.14
CA GLU A 363 11.49 1.05 2.88
C GLU A 363 10.71 0.03 2.04
N LEU A 364 10.54 0.27 0.74
CA LEU A 364 9.92 -0.70 -0.17
C LEU A 364 10.68 -2.02 -0.23
N ASN A 365 12.01 -1.97 -0.19
CA ASN A 365 12.88 -3.15 -0.18
C ASN A 365 12.77 -4.01 1.09
N LYS A 366 12.24 -3.46 2.19
CA LYS A 366 12.00 -4.20 3.44
C LYS A 366 10.70 -5.00 3.42
N VAL A 367 9.81 -4.71 2.48
CA VAL A 367 8.53 -5.41 2.37
C VAL A 367 8.76 -6.79 1.75
N GLU A 368 8.33 -7.83 2.44
CA GLU A 368 8.48 -9.21 1.98
C GLU A 368 7.76 -9.43 0.64
N GLY A 369 8.47 -10.07 -0.28
CA GLY A 369 7.97 -10.35 -1.64
C GLY A 369 8.22 -9.24 -2.65
N ASN A 370 8.69 -8.07 -2.23
CA ASN A 370 9.05 -7.00 -3.15
C ASN A 370 10.38 -7.29 -3.88
N ILE A 371 10.46 -6.83 -5.11
CA ILE A 371 11.71 -6.83 -5.89
C ILE A 371 12.57 -5.70 -5.33
N PRO A 372 13.79 -5.98 -4.84
CA PRO A 372 14.68 -4.95 -4.32
C PRO A 372 15.21 -4.07 -5.45
N LEU A 373 15.09 -2.75 -5.31
CA LEU A 373 15.52 -1.75 -6.29
C LEU A 373 16.48 -0.75 -5.63
N THR A 374 17.29 -0.06 -6.46
CA THR A 374 18.34 0.86 -5.98
C THR A 374 18.06 2.33 -6.31
N LYS A 375 17.16 2.58 -7.25
CA LYS A 375 16.84 3.94 -7.71
C LYS A 375 15.67 4.52 -6.92
N PRO A 376 15.66 5.85 -6.67
CA PRO A 376 14.58 6.49 -5.94
C PRO A 376 13.20 6.22 -6.55
N THR A 377 12.22 6.01 -5.69
CA THR A 377 10.84 5.67 -6.06
C THR A 377 10.24 6.71 -7.01
N LEU A 378 9.48 6.25 -8.01
CA LEU A 378 8.83 7.02 -9.06
C LEU A 378 9.78 7.71 -10.05
N THR A 379 11.09 7.46 -9.99
CA THR A 379 12.01 7.92 -11.02
C THR A 379 12.02 6.99 -12.24
N MET A 380 12.46 7.49 -13.40
CA MET A 380 12.61 6.65 -14.59
C MET A 380 13.54 5.46 -14.34
N GLY A 381 14.62 5.67 -13.58
CA GLY A 381 15.56 4.62 -13.23
C GLY A 381 14.92 3.50 -12.41
N TRP A 382 14.03 3.83 -11.47
CA TRP A 382 13.28 2.87 -10.67
C TRP A 382 12.35 2.00 -11.52
N CYS A 383 11.63 2.61 -12.46
CA CYS A 383 10.77 1.88 -13.38
C CYS A 383 11.56 0.91 -14.28
N ILE A 384 12.68 1.40 -14.84
CA ILE A 384 13.56 0.60 -15.73
C ILE A 384 14.16 -0.58 -14.96
N GLU A 385 14.66 -0.34 -13.74
CA GLU A 385 15.26 -1.38 -12.90
C GLU A 385 14.23 -2.48 -12.58
N CYS A 386 13.00 -2.10 -12.19
CA CYS A 386 11.92 -3.07 -12.00
C CYS A 386 11.60 -3.85 -13.28
N HIS A 387 11.54 -3.19 -14.45
CA HIS A 387 11.27 -3.85 -15.72
C HIS A 387 12.42 -4.79 -16.18
N GLN A 388 13.62 -4.60 -15.68
CA GLN A 388 14.74 -5.51 -15.93
C GLN A 388 14.64 -6.79 -15.09
N GLU A 389 14.19 -6.66 -13.84
CA GLU A 389 14.16 -7.75 -12.87
C GLU A 389 12.81 -8.49 -12.83
N LYS A 390 11.72 -7.79 -13.19
CA LYS A 390 10.37 -8.38 -13.11
C LYS A 390 10.19 -9.47 -14.15
N GLU A 391 10.03 -10.69 -13.66
CA GLU A 391 9.60 -11.83 -14.46
C GLU A 391 8.11 -11.69 -14.78
N VAL A 392 7.75 -11.95 -16.02
CA VAL A 392 6.35 -12.05 -16.43
C VAL A 392 5.85 -13.43 -16.03
N SER A 393 4.88 -13.47 -15.13
CA SER A 393 4.23 -14.73 -14.77
C SER A 393 3.46 -15.23 -15.99
N LEU A 394 3.96 -16.30 -16.57
CA LEU A 394 3.29 -16.98 -17.69
C LEU A 394 2.08 -17.80 -17.21
N GLY A 395 1.87 -17.88 -15.88
CA GLY A 395 0.87 -18.73 -15.25
C GLY A 395 1.12 -20.23 -15.52
N PRO A 396 0.53 -21.13 -14.75
CA PRO A 396 0.52 -22.53 -15.17
C PRO A 396 -0.26 -22.64 -16.47
N LEU A 397 0.32 -23.34 -17.46
CA LEU A 397 -0.23 -23.55 -18.82
C LEU A 397 -1.63 -24.20 -18.84
N ASP A 398 -2.09 -24.68 -17.70
CA ASP A 398 -3.33 -25.41 -17.48
C ASP A 398 -4.42 -24.60 -16.73
N THR A 399 -4.11 -23.41 -16.24
CA THR A 399 -5.14 -22.54 -15.66
C THR A 399 -5.94 -21.84 -16.78
N LYS A 400 -7.23 -21.82 -16.63
CA LYS A 400 -8.24 -21.23 -17.54
C LYS A 400 -8.15 -19.70 -17.76
N GLY A 401 -7.04 -19.11 -17.49
CA GLY A 401 -6.74 -17.72 -17.82
C GLY A 401 -5.78 -17.69 -19.01
N ASP A 402 -6.29 -17.72 -20.22
CA ASP A 402 -5.51 -17.41 -21.41
C ASP A 402 -5.13 -15.94 -21.40
N GLY A 403 -4.18 -15.58 -20.51
CA GLY A 403 -3.60 -14.25 -20.49
C GLY A 403 -2.88 -13.96 -21.82
N TYR A 404 -2.87 -12.70 -22.20
CA TYR A 404 -2.20 -12.22 -23.43
C TYR A 404 -0.78 -12.76 -23.59
N TYR A 405 -0.02 -12.88 -22.50
CA TYR A 405 1.35 -13.41 -22.52
C TYR A 405 1.40 -14.95 -22.70
N ASN A 406 0.42 -15.69 -22.21
CA ASN A 406 0.33 -17.13 -22.48
C ASN A 406 0.13 -17.41 -23.96
N GLU A 407 -0.64 -16.59 -24.64
CA GLU A 407 -0.85 -16.71 -26.07
C GLU A 407 0.42 -16.37 -26.88
N ILE A 408 1.15 -15.31 -26.48
CA ILE A 408 2.45 -14.98 -27.09
C ILE A 408 3.45 -16.11 -26.85
N HIS A 409 3.51 -16.65 -25.64
CA HIS A 409 4.38 -17.77 -25.29
C HIS A 409 4.07 -19.02 -26.12
N LYS A 410 2.80 -19.39 -26.26
CA LYS A 410 2.36 -20.49 -27.15
C LYS A 410 2.75 -20.26 -28.60
N ARG A 411 2.63 -19.02 -29.09
CA ARG A 411 3.01 -18.67 -30.47
C ARG A 411 4.52 -18.75 -30.67
N LEU A 412 5.32 -18.24 -29.74
CA LEU A 412 6.79 -18.35 -29.81
C LEU A 412 7.24 -19.81 -29.78
N LEU A 413 6.68 -20.63 -28.87
CA LEU A 413 6.95 -22.06 -28.79
C LEU A 413 6.66 -22.81 -30.12
N ASN A 414 5.57 -22.48 -30.77
CA ASN A 414 5.09 -23.19 -31.96
C ASN A 414 5.74 -22.69 -33.25
N ASN A 415 6.06 -21.39 -33.34
CA ASN A 415 6.44 -20.77 -34.60
C ASN A 415 7.93 -20.42 -34.73
N ASP A 416 8.64 -20.20 -33.61
CA ASP A 416 10.06 -19.84 -33.67
C ASP A 416 10.86 -20.37 -32.48
N LYS A 417 11.33 -21.60 -32.61
CA LYS A 417 12.14 -22.25 -31.55
C LYS A 417 13.49 -21.57 -31.32
N THR A 418 14.02 -20.85 -32.28
CA THR A 418 15.32 -20.18 -32.18
C THR A 418 15.16 -18.92 -31.33
N LEU A 419 14.14 -18.13 -31.64
CA LEU A 419 13.79 -16.93 -30.88
C LEU A 419 13.38 -17.30 -29.44
N TYR A 420 12.57 -18.33 -29.29
CA TYR A 420 12.16 -18.86 -28.00
C TYR A 420 13.36 -19.31 -27.16
N GLY A 421 14.35 -19.99 -27.76
CA GLY A 421 15.56 -20.39 -27.07
C GLY A 421 16.40 -19.21 -26.55
N GLN A 422 16.44 -18.11 -27.31
CA GLN A 422 17.15 -16.88 -26.89
C GLN A 422 16.47 -16.18 -25.68
N TYR A 423 15.15 -16.19 -25.64
CA TYR A 423 14.39 -15.55 -24.56
C TYR A 423 14.23 -16.44 -23.31
N LEU A 424 14.39 -17.74 -23.42
CA LEU A 424 14.20 -18.70 -22.34
C LEU A 424 15.48 -19.51 -22.03
N GLU A 425 16.64 -18.95 -22.27
CA GLU A 425 17.92 -19.59 -21.94
C GLU A 425 18.02 -19.89 -20.44
N ASP A 426 17.45 -19.00 -19.60
CA ASP A 426 17.35 -19.15 -18.15
C ASP A 426 15.98 -19.69 -17.67
N GLY A 427 15.06 -20.02 -18.58
CA GLY A 427 13.71 -20.50 -18.26
C GLY A 427 12.74 -19.42 -17.78
N LYS A 428 13.08 -18.14 -17.91
CA LYS A 428 12.31 -16.99 -17.46
C LYS A 428 12.13 -15.99 -18.58
N VAL A 429 11.06 -15.19 -18.51
CA VAL A 429 10.81 -14.07 -19.43
C VAL A 429 10.63 -12.82 -18.62
N THR A 430 11.49 -11.84 -18.83
CA THR A 430 11.39 -10.54 -18.15
C THR A 430 10.57 -9.55 -18.97
N VAL A 431 10.07 -8.50 -18.30
CA VAL A 431 9.37 -7.39 -18.98
C VAL A 431 10.28 -6.71 -20.01
N LYS A 432 11.58 -6.63 -19.73
CA LYS A 432 12.60 -6.12 -20.64
C LYS A 432 12.64 -6.88 -21.96
N GLU A 433 12.68 -8.21 -21.90
CA GLU A 433 12.74 -9.09 -23.08
C GLU A 433 11.49 -8.98 -23.95
N LEU A 434 10.37 -8.61 -23.36
CA LEU A 434 9.13 -8.29 -24.08
C LEU A 434 9.08 -6.85 -24.62
N GLY A 435 10.19 -6.11 -24.55
CA GLY A 435 10.28 -4.72 -25.00
C GLY A 435 9.62 -3.71 -24.06
N GLY A 436 9.35 -4.09 -22.80
CA GLY A 436 8.67 -3.25 -21.83
C GLY A 436 9.49 -2.06 -21.30
N TRP A 437 10.74 -1.90 -21.72
CA TRP A 437 11.60 -0.77 -21.35
C TRP A 437 11.90 0.19 -22.51
N GLU A 438 11.28 -0.02 -23.66
CA GLU A 438 11.38 0.91 -24.80
C GLU A 438 10.75 2.26 -24.44
N CYS A 439 11.38 3.36 -24.87
CA CYS A 439 10.96 4.73 -24.53
C CYS A 439 9.46 4.97 -24.79
N ALA A 440 8.96 4.51 -25.93
CA ALA A 440 7.56 4.66 -26.34
C ALA A 440 6.53 3.86 -25.49
N LYS A 441 6.98 2.99 -24.58
CA LYS A 441 6.08 2.27 -23.68
C LYS A 441 5.69 3.11 -22.47
N CYS A 442 6.55 4.06 -22.09
CA CYS A 442 6.37 4.92 -20.93
C CYS A 442 6.20 6.40 -21.30
N HIS A 443 6.60 6.82 -22.49
CA HIS A 443 6.53 8.22 -22.95
C HIS A 443 5.69 8.36 -24.22
N TYR A 444 4.96 9.50 -24.30
CA TYR A 444 4.18 9.87 -25.49
C TYR A 444 5.07 10.48 -26.56
#